data_57f7694103765e1d90e25c89db8aec5c
#
_entry.id   57f7694103765e1d90e25c89db8aec5c
#
_cell.length_a   1.000
_cell.length_b   1.000
_cell.length_c   1.000
_cell.angle_alpha   90.00
_cell.angle_beta   90.00
_cell.angle_gamma   90.00
#
_symmetry.space_group_name_H-M   'P 1'
#
loop_
_entity.id
_entity.type
_entity.pdbx_description
1 polymer ?
#
loop_
_entity_poly.entity_id
_entity_poly.type
_entity_poly.pdbx_seq_one_letter_code
_entity_poly.pdbx_strand_id
1 'polypeptide(L)'
;MRRSPPVSDSSAIVEEPRIHKGLAGVVVDTTAISKVNPETNSLLYRGYPVQELAALCSFEQVAYLLWHGELPTDEQLAEFERVERAQRALPVAVRRIIDDLPLTAHPMDVLRTAVSVIGASDPRASDDSPEADLEKAIGLYARIPAIVAYDQRRRHGDDVVEPRDDLGYSANFLHMTFGDVPELVVVDAFDVSMILYAEHSFNASTFTTRVITSTLADLYSAVVGGIGALKGPLHGGANEAVMHTFDEVGRADKAAAWLDTALAEKRKIMGFGHRVYKHGDSRVPTMKTSLDALLEHYDRPDLGALYDALETAMTARKNILPNLDYPSGPAYHLMGFDTETFTPLFVASRIVGWTAHIMEQRASNSLIRPLSTYSGHDERHVEG
;
A
#
# COMPACT_ATOMS: atom_id res chain seq x y z
N MET A 1 60.65 23.33 -43.55
CA MET A 1 59.56 22.31 -43.57
C MET A 1 59.22 21.97 -42.08
N ARG A 2 58.14 22.52 -41.57
CA ARG A 2 57.61 22.17 -40.22
C ARG A 2 56.52 21.11 -40.44
N ARG A 3 56.68 19.92 -39.87
CA ARG A 3 55.67 18.86 -39.89
C ARG A 3 54.62 19.22 -38.84
N SER A 4 53.36 19.25 -39.27
CA SER A 4 52.18 19.33 -38.41
C SER A 4 52.04 18.03 -37.60
N PRO A 5 51.61 18.13 -36.32
CA PRO A 5 51.35 16.93 -35.49
C PRO A 5 50.09 16.18 -36.00
N PRO A 6 49.98 14.88 -35.76
CA PRO A 6 48.84 14.10 -36.18
C PRO A 6 47.60 14.50 -35.36
N VAL A 7 46.49 14.68 -36.06
CA VAL A 7 45.13 14.84 -35.45
C VAL A 7 44.81 13.53 -34.80
N SER A 8 44.66 13.51 -33.49
CA SER A 8 44.13 12.38 -32.72
C SER A 8 42.63 12.26 -33.03
N ASP A 9 42.26 11.25 -33.77
CA ASP A 9 40.88 10.84 -34.00
C ASP A 9 40.35 10.18 -32.73
N SER A 10 39.79 11.00 -31.81
CA SER A 10 39.05 10.51 -30.66
C SER A 10 37.58 10.36 -31.06
N SER A 11 37.28 9.32 -31.85
CA SER A 11 35.90 8.84 -31.98
C SER A 11 35.50 8.25 -30.60
N ALA A 12 34.95 9.10 -29.74
CA ALA A 12 34.27 8.65 -28.53
C ALA A 12 33.13 7.74 -28.98
N ILE A 13 33.25 6.45 -28.69
CA ILE A 13 32.15 5.49 -28.83
C ILE A 13 31.03 6.03 -27.92
N VAL A 14 30.01 6.66 -28.51
CA VAL A 14 28.80 7.04 -27.83
C VAL A 14 28.06 5.72 -27.59
N GLU A 15 28.22 5.15 -26.40
CA GLU A 15 27.40 3.99 -25.97
C GLU A 15 25.92 4.40 -26.10
N GLU A 16 25.16 3.62 -26.86
CA GLU A 16 23.70 3.82 -26.91
C GLU A 16 23.12 3.71 -25.50
N PRO A 17 22.26 4.66 -25.06
CA PRO A 17 21.72 4.68 -23.74
C PRO A 17 20.88 3.40 -23.49
N ARG A 18 21.24 2.64 -22.47
CA ARG A 18 20.55 1.41 -22.09
C ARG A 18 19.16 1.74 -21.53
N ILE A 19 18.11 1.21 -22.16
CA ILE A 19 16.73 1.39 -21.70
C ILE A 19 16.41 0.38 -20.61
N HIS A 20 16.12 0.85 -19.39
CA HIS A 20 15.69 0.06 -18.25
C HIS A 20 14.17 0.12 -18.14
N LYS A 21 13.44 -0.75 -18.85
CA LYS A 21 11.97 -0.80 -18.82
C LYS A 21 11.46 -1.01 -17.39
N GLY A 22 10.56 -0.11 -16.92
CA GLY A 22 9.99 -0.15 -15.59
C GLY A 22 11.04 0.05 -14.49
N LEU A 23 12.17 0.70 -14.79
CA LEU A 23 13.29 0.94 -13.87
C LEU A 23 13.85 -0.34 -13.20
N ALA A 24 13.72 -1.49 -13.86
CA ALA A 24 14.20 -2.75 -13.31
C ALA A 24 15.72 -2.72 -13.09
N GLY A 25 16.16 -2.94 -11.83
CA GLY A 25 17.58 -2.93 -11.45
C GLY A 25 18.21 -1.53 -11.32
N VAL A 26 17.42 -0.46 -11.47
CA VAL A 26 17.90 0.91 -11.25
C VAL A 26 17.74 1.27 -9.77
N VAL A 27 18.83 1.66 -9.13
CA VAL A 27 18.83 2.29 -7.81
C VAL A 27 18.63 3.79 -8.02
N VAL A 28 17.51 4.33 -7.57
CA VAL A 28 17.13 5.73 -7.80
C VAL A 28 17.64 6.62 -6.68
N ASP A 29 17.56 6.14 -5.44
CA ASP A 29 17.94 6.88 -4.23
C ASP A 29 18.20 5.93 -3.08
N THR A 30 18.62 6.45 -1.94
CA THR A 30 18.75 5.75 -0.65
C THR A 30 17.50 5.95 0.19
N THR A 31 17.24 5.02 1.13
CA THR A 31 16.20 5.17 2.15
C THR A 31 16.64 4.53 3.46
N ALA A 32 16.30 5.20 4.56
CA ALA A 32 16.48 4.69 5.92
C ALA A 32 15.18 4.11 6.51
N ILE A 33 14.08 4.13 5.74
CA ILE A 33 12.73 3.76 6.24
C ILE A 33 12.55 2.25 6.26
N SER A 34 12.85 1.57 5.16
CA SER A 34 12.70 0.12 5.08
C SER A 34 13.70 -0.54 4.15
N LYS A 35 13.91 -1.83 4.36
CA LYS A 35 14.77 -2.66 3.51
C LYS A 35 14.12 -4.02 3.25
N VAL A 36 13.92 -4.36 1.98
CA VAL A 36 13.69 -5.74 1.57
C VAL A 36 15.04 -6.42 1.44
N ASN A 37 15.30 -7.41 2.28
CA ASN A 37 16.55 -8.19 2.24
C ASN A 37 16.31 -9.54 1.56
N PRO A 38 16.75 -9.73 0.31
CA PRO A 38 16.55 -10.98 -0.40
C PRO A 38 17.44 -12.11 0.11
N GLU A 39 18.53 -11.82 0.83
CA GLU A 39 19.47 -12.82 1.35
C GLU A 39 18.89 -13.53 2.58
N THR A 40 18.29 -12.78 3.48
CA THR A 40 17.65 -13.31 4.70
C THR A 40 16.16 -13.53 4.53
N ASN A 41 15.61 -13.19 3.36
CA ASN A 41 14.17 -13.19 3.08
C ASN A 41 13.38 -12.45 4.17
N SER A 42 13.79 -11.21 4.49
CA SER A 42 13.18 -10.39 5.53
C SER A 42 12.82 -9.01 5.02
N LEU A 43 11.78 -8.41 5.60
CA LEU A 43 11.43 -7.01 5.46
C LEU A 43 11.74 -6.31 6.79
N LEU A 44 12.50 -5.23 6.72
CA LEU A 44 12.86 -4.43 7.88
C LEU A 44 12.19 -3.06 7.81
N TYR A 45 11.60 -2.60 8.92
CA TYR A 45 11.18 -1.22 9.14
C TYR A 45 12.14 -0.56 10.12
N ARG A 46 12.86 0.47 9.70
CA ARG A 46 13.86 1.15 10.54
C ARG A 46 14.85 0.19 11.24
N GLY A 47 15.13 -0.95 10.61
CA GLY A 47 16.04 -1.97 11.12
C GLY A 47 15.37 -3.12 11.87
N TYR A 48 14.10 -3.01 12.27
CA TYR A 48 13.35 -4.07 12.94
C TYR A 48 12.70 -5.02 11.93
N PRO A 49 12.80 -6.35 12.12
CA PRO A 49 12.06 -7.30 11.28
C PRO A 49 10.55 -7.12 11.44
N VAL A 50 9.83 -7.05 10.32
CA VAL A 50 8.38 -6.79 10.35
C VAL A 50 7.61 -7.88 11.08
N GLN A 51 8.09 -9.12 11.10
CA GLN A 51 7.48 -10.23 11.83
C GLN A 51 7.55 -10.03 13.36
N GLU A 52 8.65 -9.44 13.85
CA GLU A 52 8.79 -9.10 15.27
C GLU A 52 7.87 -7.92 15.63
N LEU A 53 7.80 -6.91 14.76
CA LEU A 53 6.88 -5.80 14.96
C LEU A 53 5.41 -6.28 14.99
N ALA A 54 5.03 -7.16 14.07
CA ALA A 54 3.67 -7.72 14.04
C ALA A 54 3.34 -8.61 15.24
N ALA A 55 4.34 -9.20 15.90
CA ALA A 55 4.14 -10.04 17.07
C ALA A 55 4.15 -9.26 18.39
N LEU A 56 4.81 -8.11 18.47
CA LEU A 56 5.14 -7.45 19.73
C LEU A 56 4.68 -5.99 19.83
N CYS A 57 4.26 -5.39 18.72
CA CYS A 57 3.88 -3.98 18.66
C CYS A 57 2.46 -3.81 18.14
N SER A 58 1.82 -2.70 18.49
CA SER A 58 0.61 -2.22 17.85
C SER A 58 0.91 -1.47 16.56
N PHE A 59 -0.08 -1.29 15.71
CA PHE A 59 0.08 -0.50 14.48
C PHE A 59 0.42 0.96 14.79
N GLU A 60 -0.07 1.53 15.89
CA GLU A 60 0.30 2.88 16.37
C GLU A 60 1.81 2.97 16.68
N GLN A 61 2.38 1.97 17.34
CA GLN A 61 3.82 1.91 17.62
C GLN A 61 4.64 1.83 16.34
N VAL A 62 4.16 1.06 15.35
CA VAL A 62 4.83 0.94 14.04
C VAL A 62 4.71 2.23 13.22
N ALA A 63 3.57 2.92 13.27
CA ALA A 63 3.40 4.22 12.65
C ALA A 63 4.38 5.24 13.23
N TYR A 64 4.47 5.31 14.56
CA TYR A 64 5.44 6.15 15.26
C TYR A 64 6.88 5.83 14.83
N LEU A 65 7.26 4.54 14.83
CA LEU A 65 8.58 4.08 14.41
C LEU A 65 8.94 4.56 13.00
N LEU A 66 8.04 4.41 12.05
CA LEU A 66 8.30 4.78 10.65
C LEU A 66 8.55 6.28 10.47
N TRP A 67 7.85 7.13 11.22
CA TRP A 67 8.01 8.59 11.16
C TRP A 67 9.20 9.10 11.98
N HIS A 68 9.40 8.56 13.18
CA HIS A 68 10.41 9.08 14.13
C HIS A 68 11.75 8.32 14.08
N GLY A 69 11.78 7.12 13.49
CA GLY A 69 13.00 6.32 13.36
C GLY A 69 13.25 5.34 14.49
N GLU A 70 12.62 5.51 15.65
CA GLU A 70 12.74 4.68 16.85
C GLU A 70 11.35 4.32 17.40
N LEU A 71 11.24 3.21 18.10
CA LEU A 71 10.00 2.83 18.80
C LEU A 71 9.69 3.85 19.92
N PRO A 72 8.41 4.16 20.16
CA PRO A 72 8.04 5.12 21.21
C PRO A 72 8.28 4.57 22.62
N THR A 73 8.60 5.44 23.58
CA THR A 73 8.36 5.16 24.99
C THR A 73 6.87 5.16 25.29
N ASP A 74 6.47 4.67 26.47
CA ASP A 74 5.06 4.66 26.88
C ASP A 74 4.46 6.08 26.89
N GLU A 75 5.22 7.09 27.32
CA GLU A 75 4.77 8.48 27.33
C GLU A 75 4.62 9.05 25.93
N GLN A 76 5.56 8.70 25.01
CA GLN A 76 5.52 9.13 23.62
C GLN A 76 4.34 8.48 22.88
N LEU A 77 4.09 7.19 23.13
CA LEU A 77 2.94 6.48 22.57
C LEU A 77 1.62 7.11 23.04
N ALA A 78 1.49 7.34 24.36
CA ALA A 78 0.28 7.94 24.92
C ALA A 78 -0.01 9.33 24.33
N GLU A 79 1.01 10.16 24.14
CA GLU A 79 0.85 11.47 23.50
C GLU A 79 0.51 11.35 22.02
N PHE A 80 1.14 10.44 21.29
CA PHE A 80 0.84 10.17 19.88
C PHE A 80 -0.62 9.71 19.71
N GLU A 81 -1.06 8.74 20.51
CA GLU A 81 -2.46 8.25 20.48
C GLU A 81 -3.45 9.37 20.82
N ARG A 82 -3.14 10.22 21.80
CA ARG A 82 -3.99 11.36 22.14
C ARG A 82 -4.16 12.33 20.97
N VAL A 83 -3.05 12.62 20.24
CA VAL A 83 -3.07 13.52 19.08
C VAL A 83 -3.81 12.89 17.90
N GLU A 84 -3.62 11.60 17.67
CA GLU A 84 -4.29 10.84 16.63
C GLU A 84 -5.81 10.80 16.86
N ARG A 85 -6.24 10.37 18.05
CA ARG A 85 -7.66 10.25 18.42
C ARG A 85 -8.42 11.56 18.27
N ALA A 86 -7.80 12.69 18.62
CA ALA A 86 -8.39 14.01 18.45
C ALA A 86 -8.64 14.40 16.98
N GLN A 87 -8.05 13.67 16.01
CA GLN A 87 -8.17 13.96 14.58
C GLN A 87 -9.03 12.95 13.79
N ARG A 88 -9.62 11.94 14.45
CA ARG A 88 -10.39 10.86 13.79
C ARG A 88 -11.67 11.34 13.11
N ALA A 89 -12.30 12.37 13.63
CA ALA A 89 -13.59 12.85 13.12
C ALA A 89 -13.45 13.44 11.71
N LEU A 90 -14.38 13.06 10.82
CA LEU A 90 -14.41 13.59 9.46
C LEU A 90 -14.98 15.02 9.43
N PRO A 91 -14.29 15.96 8.79
CA PRO A 91 -14.86 17.30 8.53
C PRO A 91 -16.18 17.20 7.74
N VAL A 92 -17.12 18.10 8.03
CA VAL A 92 -18.43 18.14 7.35
C VAL A 92 -18.29 18.24 5.82
N ALA A 93 -17.30 18.98 5.32
CA ALA A 93 -17.05 19.11 3.89
C ALA A 93 -16.67 17.76 3.25
N VAL A 94 -15.92 16.93 3.98
CA VAL A 94 -15.52 15.57 3.49
C VAL A 94 -16.73 14.65 3.43
N ARG A 95 -17.55 14.62 4.50
CA ARG A 95 -18.80 13.81 4.52
C ARG A 95 -19.71 14.19 3.35
N ARG A 96 -19.96 15.51 3.17
CA ARG A 96 -20.80 16.01 2.08
C ARG A 96 -20.31 15.54 0.70
N ILE A 97 -19.01 15.64 0.43
CA ILE A 97 -18.45 15.18 -0.85
C ILE A 97 -18.62 13.67 -1.02
N ILE A 98 -18.43 12.89 0.03
CA ILE A 98 -18.66 11.42 -0.05
C ILE A 98 -20.14 11.16 -0.36
N ASP A 99 -21.07 11.88 0.27
CA ASP A 99 -22.52 11.72 0.05
C ASP A 99 -22.93 12.07 -1.40
N ASP A 100 -22.30 13.08 -2.00
CA ASP A 100 -22.56 13.53 -3.36
C ASP A 100 -22.00 12.55 -4.43
N LEU A 101 -21.09 11.63 -4.08
CA LEU A 101 -20.53 10.66 -5.02
C LEU A 101 -21.53 9.51 -5.27
N PRO A 102 -21.60 8.98 -6.52
CA PRO A 102 -22.47 7.85 -6.81
C PRO A 102 -22.04 6.59 -6.05
N LEU A 103 -23.00 5.79 -5.58
CA LEU A 103 -22.73 4.50 -4.90
C LEU A 103 -21.97 3.50 -5.79
N THR A 104 -21.97 3.71 -7.10
CA THR A 104 -21.24 2.90 -8.09
C THR A 104 -19.79 3.34 -8.26
N ALA A 105 -19.36 4.43 -7.63
CA ALA A 105 -17.95 4.81 -7.65
C ALA A 105 -17.13 3.80 -6.85
N HIS A 106 -15.98 3.38 -7.38
CA HIS A 106 -15.11 2.46 -6.64
C HIS A 106 -14.61 3.12 -5.34
N PRO A 107 -14.54 2.40 -4.19
CA PRO A 107 -14.12 2.97 -2.89
C PRO A 107 -12.77 3.72 -2.94
N MET A 108 -11.83 3.29 -3.79
CA MET A 108 -10.59 4.02 -4.03
C MET A 108 -10.77 5.40 -4.67
N ASP A 109 -11.81 5.60 -5.47
CA ASP A 109 -12.12 6.91 -6.05
C ASP A 109 -12.74 7.83 -5.02
N VAL A 110 -13.59 7.28 -4.14
CA VAL A 110 -14.14 7.99 -2.99
C VAL A 110 -13.01 8.45 -2.06
N LEU A 111 -12.13 7.54 -1.67
CA LEU A 111 -11.00 7.83 -0.78
C LEU A 111 -10.06 8.89 -1.39
N ARG A 112 -9.69 8.75 -2.67
CA ARG A 112 -8.84 9.73 -3.37
C ARG A 112 -9.48 11.12 -3.39
N THR A 113 -10.78 11.20 -3.65
CA THR A 113 -11.52 12.45 -3.68
C THR A 113 -11.59 13.08 -2.28
N ALA A 114 -11.89 12.29 -1.25
CA ALA A 114 -11.93 12.74 0.14
C ALA A 114 -10.58 13.31 0.59
N VAL A 115 -9.46 12.64 0.30
CA VAL A 115 -8.10 13.13 0.63
C VAL A 115 -7.80 14.43 -0.12
N SER A 116 -8.20 14.55 -1.39
CA SER A 116 -8.06 15.80 -2.14
C SER A 116 -8.85 16.96 -1.52
N VAL A 117 -10.06 16.71 -1.01
CA VAL A 117 -10.87 17.70 -0.30
C VAL A 117 -10.24 18.11 1.02
N ILE A 118 -9.68 17.15 1.78
CA ILE A 118 -8.92 17.46 3.01
C ILE A 118 -7.79 18.42 2.69
N GLY A 119 -6.97 18.12 1.68
CA GLY A 119 -5.86 18.99 1.26
C GLY A 119 -6.30 20.37 0.79
N ALA A 120 -7.35 20.45 -0.04
CA ALA A 120 -7.91 21.71 -0.53
C ALA A 120 -8.52 22.58 0.59
N SER A 121 -8.89 21.96 1.71
CA SER A 121 -9.49 22.64 2.86
C SER A 121 -8.49 23.01 3.95
N ASP A 122 -7.24 22.52 3.84
CA ASP A 122 -6.20 22.79 4.83
C ASP A 122 -5.52 24.15 4.52
N PRO A 123 -5.67 25.18 5.40
CA PRO A 123 -5.00 26.47 5.19
C PRO A 123 -3.47 26.37 5.26
N ARG A 124 -2.93 25.28 5.81
CA ARG A 124 -1.50 25.00 5.90
C ARG A 124 -1.01 23.99 4.87
N ALA A 125 -1.80 23.70 3.82
CA ALA A 125 -1.44 22.70 2.81
C ALA A 125 -0.03 22.93 2.24
N SER A 126 0.35 24.20 1.99
CA SER A 126 1.64 24.61 1.44
C SER A 126 2.76 24.79 2.47
N ASP A 127 2.54 24.52 3.76
CA ASP A 127 3.56 24.53 4.79
C ASP A 127 4.32 23.18 4.75
N ASP A 128 5.54 23.22 4.24
CA ASP A 128 6.39 22.04 4.01
C ASP A 128 7.43 21.85 5.14
N SER A 129 7.24 22.49 6.30
CA SER A 129 8.09 22.24 7.47
C SER A 129 7.92 20.79 7.95
N PRO A 130 8.97 20.18 8.52
CA PRO A 130 8.91 18.82 9.04
C PRO A 130 7.77 18.61 10.05
N GLU A 131 7.52 19.61 10.89
CA GLU A 131 6.46 19.60 11.89
C GLU A 131 5.06 19.61 11.23
N ALA A 132 4.88 20.45 10.20
CA ALA A 132 3.61 20.52 9.47
C ALA A 132 3.35 19.26 8.67
N ASP A 133 4.36 18.65 8.07
CA ASP A 133 4.25 17.40 7.35
C ASP A 133 3.87 16.24 8.28
N LEU A 134 4.47 16.15 9.46
CA LEU A 134 4.11 15.15 10.46
C LEU A 134 2.68 15.34 10.95
N GLU A 135 2.24 16.58 11.21
CA GLU A 135 0.87 16.89 11.62
C GLU A 135 -0.15 16.45 10.54
N LYS A 136 0.12 16.76 9.26
CA LYS A 136 -0.70 16.33 8.12
C LYS A 136 -0.71 14.80 7.97
N ALA A 137 0.44 14.15 8.17
CA ALA A 137 0.56 12.70 8.12
C ALA A 137 -0.31 12.02 9.19
N ILE A 138 -0.22 12.48 10.44
CA ILE A 138 -1.06 12.00 11.55
C ILE A 138 -2.54 12.27 11.25
N GLY A 139 -2.86 13.46 10.70
CA GLY A 139 -4.22 13.81 10.33
C GLY A 139 -4.83 12.92 9.25
N LEU A 140 -4.05 12.50 8.26
CA LEU A 140 -4.49 11.54 7.24
C LEU A 140 -4.59 10.12 7.81
N TYR A 141 -3.61 9.69 8.59
CA TYR A 141 -3.61 8.41 9.30
C TYR A 141 -4.89 8.25 10.14
N ALA A 142 -5.26 9.25 10.92
CA ALA A 142 -6.45 9.23 11.75
C ALA A 142 -7.78 9.22 10.96
N ARG A 143 -7.84 9.90 9.80
CA ARG A 143 -9.10 10.11 9.06
C ARG A 143 -9.37 9.08 7.97
N ILE A 144 -8.35 8.45 7.40
CA ILE A 144 -8.54 7.44 6.34
C ILE A 144 -9.45 6.30 6.78
N PRO A 145 -9.32 5.71 7.99
CA PRO A 145 -10.26 4.71 8.50
C PRO A 145 -11.70 5.19 8.50
N ALA A 146 -11.93 6.42 8.95
CA ALA A 146 -13.28 6.99 9.00
C ALA A 146 -13.86 7.22 7.59
N ILE A 147 -13.05 7.59 6.59
CA ILE A 147 -13.49 7.70 5.19
C ILE A 147 -13.92 6.34 4.66
N VAL A 148 -13.10 5.30 4.89
CA VAL A 148 -13.36 3.94 4.40
C VAL A 148 -14.61 3.36 5.06
N ALA A 149 -14.71 3.46 6.37
CA ALA A 149 -15.87 2.98 7.13
C ALA A 149 -17.16 3.71 6.72
N TYR A 150 -17.10 5.05 6.58
CA TYR A 150 -18.23 5.86 6.15
C TYR A 150 -18.74 5.42 4.78
N ASP A 151 -17.85 5.21 3.79
CA ASP A 151 -18.25 4.81 2.44
C ASP A 151 -18.84 3.38 2.43
N GLN A 152 -18.26 2.42 3.16
CA GLN A 152 -18.82 1.06 3.23
C GLN A 152 -20.21 1.06 3.85
N ARG A 153 -20.42 1.73 4.98
CA ARG A 153 -21.73 1.84 5.63
C ARG A 153 -22.77 2.54 4.75
N ARG A 154 -22.37 3.64 4.11
CA ARG A 154 -23.22 4.34 3.14
C ARG A 154 -23.70 3.43 2.00
N ARG A 155 -22.84 2.57 1.49
CA ARG A 155 -23.19 1.60 0.42
C ARG A 155 -24.22 0.58 0.88
N HIS A 156 -24.17 0.17 2.14
CA HIS A 156 -25.13 -0.73 2.74
C HIS A 156 -26.42 -0.03 3.19
N GLY A 157 -26.46 1.29 3.21
CA GLY A 157 -27.58 2.06 3.72
C GLY A 157 -27.63 2.10 5.25
N ASP A 158 -26.51 1.82 5.89
CA ASP A 158 -26.37 1.80 7.35
C ASP A 158 -26.11 3.21 7.90
N ASP A 159 -26.49 3.43 9.15
CA ASP A 159 -26.18 4.68 9.86
C ASP A 159 -24.68 4.83 10.08
N VAL A 160 -24.21 6.08 10.06
CA VAL A 160 -22.83 6.43 10.37
C VAL A 160 -22.49 6.09 11.81
N VAL A 161 -21.33 5.46 12.02
CA VAL A 161 -20.77 5.21 13.35
C VAL A 161 -19.58 6.14 13.56
N GLU A 162 -19.66 6.96 14.60
CA GLU A 162 -18.61 7.91 14.93
C GLU A 162 -17.41 7.22 15.58
N PRO A 163 -16.19 7.76 15.43
CA PRO A 163 -15.01 7.21 16.09
C PRO A 163 -15.10 7.31 17.62
N ARG A 164 -14.42 6.40 18.30
CA ARG A 164 -14.33 6.36 19.76
C ARG A 164 -12.90 6.69 20.22
N ASP A 165 -12.77 7.47 21.27
CA ASP A 165 -11.48 7.90 21.83
C ASP A 165 -10.87 6.88 22.79
N ASP A 166 -11.65 5.89 23.28
CA ASP A 166 -11.21 4.84 24.18
C ASP A 166 -10.68 3.58 23.46
N LEU A 167 -10.78 3.54 22.13
CA LEU A 167 -10.31 2.41 21.32
C LEU A 167 -8.96 2.72 20.65
N GLY A 168 -8.10 1.68 20.54
CA GLY A 168 -6.93 1.70 19.66
C GLY A 168 -7.35 1.79 18.19
N TYR A 169 -6.37 2.04 17.31
CA TYR A 169 -6.61 2.31 15.89
C TYR A 169 -7.41 1.20 15.19
N SER A 170 -6.95 -0.05 15.28
CA SER A 170 -7.58 -1.19 14.61
C SER A 170 -8.98 -1.49 15.15
N ALA A 171 -9.15 -1.49 16.46
CA ALA A 171 -10.47 -1.68 17.11
C ALA A 171 -11.45 -0.56 16.73
N ASN A 172 -11.00 0.69 16.70
CA ASN A 172 -11.82 1.83 16.29
C ASN A 172 -12.22 1.77 14.82
N PHE A 173 -11.31 1.34 13.93
CA PHE A 173 -11.62 1.18 12.51
C PHE A 173 -12.72 0.14 12.31
N LEU A 174 -12.58 -1.04 12.93
CA LEU A 174 -13.59 -2.11 12.86
C LEU A 174 -14.92 -1.66 13.48
N HIS A 175 -14.89 -0.96 14.62
CA HIS A 175 -16.07 -0.35 15.23
C HIS A 175 -16.80 0.60 14.27
N MET A 176 -16.09 1.52 13.64
CA MET A 176 -16.71 2.45 12.68
C MET A 176 -17.29 1.74 11.46
N THR A 177 -16.68 0.64 11.04
CA THR A 177 -17.12 -0.11 9.86
C THR A 177 -18.34 -0.97 10.16
N PHE A 178 -18.34 -1.70 11.27
CA PHE A 178 -19.35 -2.74 11.57
C PHE A 178 -20.35 -2.34 12.65
N GLY A 179 -20.13 -1.24 13.37
CA GLY A 179 -21.02 -0.75 14.45
C GLY A 179 -20.59 -1.21 15.83
N ASP A 180 -19.91 -2.35 15.93
CA ASP A 180 -19.43 -2.95 17.17
C ASP A 180 -17.93 -3.24 17.09
N VAL A 181 -17.28 -3.40 18.25
CA VAL A 181 -15.91 -3.91 18.33
C VAL A 181 -15.97 -5.42 18.28
N PRO A 182 -15.36 -6.08 17.29
CA PRO A 182 -15.36 -7.53 17.20
C PRO A 182 -14.47 -8.15 18.30
N GLU A 183 -14.48 -9.49 18.38
CA GLU A 183 -13.62 -10.21 19.31
C GLU A 183 -12.13 -9.96 19.05
N LEU A 184 -11.32 -10.10 20.08
CA LEU A 184 -9.89 -9.72 20.06
C LEU A 184 -9.12 -10.41 18.92
N VAL A 185 -9.43 -11.67 18.60
CA VAL A 185 -8.80 -12.41 17.49
C VAL A 185 -8.97 -11.70 16.15
N VAL A 186 -10.09 -11.03 15.93
CA VAL A 186 -10.37 -10.26 14.69
C VAL A 186 -9.59 -8.95 14.71
N VAL A 187 -9.58 -8.26 15.86
CA VAL A 187 -8.84 -7.01 16.05
C VAL A 187 -7.33 -7.25 15.84
N ASP A 188 -6.79 -8.30 16.47
CA ASP A 188 -5.36 -8.67 16.36
C ASP A 188 -4.99 -9.03 14.92
N ALA A 189 -5.81 -9.83 14.24
CA ALA A 189 -5.57 -10.19 12.84
C ALA A 189 -5.61 -8.96 11.91
N PHE A 190 -6.50 -8.02 12.18
CA PHE A 190 -6.56 -6.75 11.45
C PHE A 190 -5.34 -5.89 11.72
N ASP A 191 -4.92 -5.75 12.98
CA ASP A 191 -3.74 -4.99 13.39
C ASP A 191 -2.45 -5.54 12.74
N VAL A 192 -2.25 -6.87 12.78
CA VAL A 192 -1.17 -7.55 12.06
C VAL A 192 -1.18 -7.19 10.58
N SER A 193 -2.34 -7.21 9.94
CA SER A 193 -2.44 -6.84 8.52
C SER A 193 -2.02 -5.39 8.27
N MET A 194 -2.43 -4.45 9.14
CA MET A 194 -2.02 -3.04 9.06
C MET A 194 -0.49 -2.90 9.16
N ILE A 195 0.14 -3.59 10.09
CA ILE A 195 1.60 -3.59 10.25
C ILE A 195 2.30 -4.14 8.99
N LEU A 196 1.84 -5.27 8.45
CA LEU A 196 2.47 -5.92 7.31
C LEU A 196 2.36 -5.13 5.98
N TYR A 197 1.31 -4.31 5.83
CA TYR A 197 1.11 -3.46 4.65
C TYR A 197 1.71 -2.05 4.79
N ALA A 198 2.15 -1.64 5.99
CA ALA A 198 2.55 -0.25 6.29
C ALA A 198 3.64 0.29 5.36
N GLU A 199 4.63 -0.53 4.99
CA GLU A 199 5.76 -0.08 4.20
C GLU A 199 6.36 -1.21 3.34
N HIS A 200 6.96 -0.85 2.21
CA HIS A 200 7.67 -1.80 1.34
C HIS A 200 8.62 -1.09 0.35
N SER A 201 9.50 -0.23 0.86
CA SER A 201 10.51 0.49 0.09
C SER A 201 9.92 1.22 -1.14
N PHE A 202 10.65 1.33 -2.25
CA PHE A 202 10.24 2.04 -3.46
C PHE A 202 9.31 1.21 -4.35
N ASN A 203 8.19 0.73 -3.78
CA ASN A 203 7.11 0.18 -4.59
C ASN A 203 6.47 1.26 -5.48
N ALA A 204 5.60 0.87 -6.42
CA ALA A 204 5.07 1.78 -7.43
C ALA A 204 4.35 3.00 -6.85
N SER A 205 3.52 2.84 -5.81
CA SER A 205 2.80 3.96 -5.20
C SER A 205 3.72 4.84 -4.36
N THR A 206 4.64 4.27 -3.58
CA THR A 206 5.65 5.02 -2.82
C THR A 206 6.56 5.81 -3.76
N PHE A 207 7.01 5.21 -4.87
CA PHE A 207 7.80 5.94 -5.84
C PHE A 207 7.02 7.07 -6.50
N THR A 208 5.73 6.88 -6.77
CA THR A 208 4.83 7.94 -7.27
C THR A 208 4.75 9.11 -6.29
N THR A 209 4.60 8.85 -4.97
CA THR A 209 4.59 9.92 -3.97
C THR A 209 5.92 10.68 -3.96
N ARG A 210 7.05 9.99 -4.04
CA ARG A 210 8.38 10.62 -4.11
C ARG A 210 8.56 11.47 -5.37
N VAL A 211 8.08 11.00 -6.54
CA VAL A 211 8.13 11.76 -7.80
C VAL A 211 7.36 13.08 -7.65
N ILE A 212 6.13 13.03 -7.11
CA ILE A 212 5.32 14.23 -6.91
C ILE A 212 5.98 15.15 -5.89
N THR A 213 6.43 14.61 -4.75
CA THR A 213 7.12 15.37 -3.71
C THR A 213 8.38 16.06 -4.25
N SER A 214 9.10 15.41 -5.16
CA SER A 214 10.33 15.97 -5.77
C SER A 214 10.09 17.25 -6.55
N THR A 215 8.85 17.53 -6.96
CA THR A 215 8.42 18.77 -7.61
C THR A 215 8.11 19.90 -6.64
N LEU A 216 8.22 19.66 -5.33
CA LEU A 216 7.80 20.56 -4.24
C LEU A 216 6.27 20.76 -4.17
N ALA A 217 5.47 19.82 -4.67
CA ALA A 217 4.05 19.77 -4.43
C ALA A 217 3.74 19.42 -2.97
N ASP A 218 2.57 19.87 -2.47
CA ASP A 218 2.11 19.61 -1.12
C ASP A 218 1.96 18.09 -0.80
N LEU A 219 1.95 17.73 0.49
CA LEU A 219 1.86 16.34 0.96
C LEU A 219 0.57 15.65 0.45
N TYR A 220 -0.56 16.35 0.45
CA TYR A 220 -1.84 15.78 0.01
C TYR A 220 -1.82 15.42 -1.49
N SER A 221 -1.23 16.27 -2.33
CA SER A 221 -1.04 15.99 -3.76
C SER A 221 -0.21 14.73 -3.99
N ALA A 222 0.86 14.54 -3.21
CA ALA A 222 1.68 13.34 -3.28
C ALA A 222 0.89 12.09 -2.85
N VAL A 223 0.13 12.16 -1.75
CA VAL A 223 -0.71 11.06 -1.27
C VAL A 223 -1.81 10.71 -2.26
N VAL A 224 -2.49 11.70 -2.85
CA VAL A 224 -3.50 11.49 -3.91
C VAL A 224 -2.91 10.74 -5.10
N GLY A 225 -1.68 11.08 -5.50
CA GLY A 225 -0.95 10.33 -6.53
C GLY A 225 -0.62 8.90 -6.12
N GLY A 226 -0.22 8.69 -4.86
CA GLY A 226 -0.01 7.36 -4.27
C GLY A 226 -1.27 6.49 -4.32
N ILE A 227 -2.42 7.04 -3.92
CA ILE A 227 -3.74 6.37 -3.99
C ILE A 227 -4.05 5.99 -5.45
N GLY A 228 -3.84 6.91 -6.40
CA GLY A 228 -4.05 6.64 -7.82
C GLY A 228 -3.17 5.49 -8.35
N ALA A 229 -1.90 5.45 -7.95
CA ALA A 229 -0.99 4.37 -8.34
C ALA A 229 -1.36 3.03 -7.67
N LEU A 230 -1.82 3.06 -6.41
CA LEU A 230 -2.20 1.86 -5.67
C LEU A 230 -3.48 1.21 -6.24
N LYS A 231 -4.42 1.99 -6.76
CA LYS A 231 -5.65 1.48 -7.38
C LYS A 231 -5.38 0.54 -8.55
N GLY A 232 -4.23 0.64 -9.20
CA GLY A 232 -3.91 -0.14 -10.39
C GLY A 232 -3.87 -1.65 -10.11
N PRO A 233 -4.45 -2.50 -10.99
CA PRO A 233 -4.53 -3.96 -10.79
C PRO A 233 -3.17 -4.68 -10.79
N LEU A 234 -2.10 -4.00 -11.18
CA LEU A 234 -0.73 -4.52 -11.09
C LEU A 234 -0.04 -4.14 -9.77
N HIS A 235 -0.76 -3.50 -8.85
CA HIS A 235 -0.25 -3.07 -7.55
C HIS A 235 -1.26 -3.41 -6.44
N GLY A 236 -2.04 -2.47 -5.93
CA GLY A 236 -2.88 -2.67 -4.74
C GLY A 236 -4.16 -3.50 -4.96
N GLY A 237 -4.71 -3.55 -6.17
CA GLY A 237 -5.92 -4.35 -6.47
C GLY A 237 -5.70 -5.87 -6.51
N ALA A 238 -4.55 -6.37 -6.07
CA ALA A 238 -4.26 -7.80 -6.10
C ALA A 238 -5.04 -8.60 -5.05
N ASN A 239 -5.28 -8.04 -3.86
CA ASN A 239 -6.05 -8.67 -2.80
C ASN A 239 -7.54 -8.84 -3.17
N GLU A 240 -8.14 -7.87 -3.84
CA GLU A 240 -9.50 -7.98 -4.42
C GLU A 240 -9.55 -9.11 -5.45
N ALA A 241 -8.58 -9.14 -6.37
CA ALA A 241 -8.48 -10.15 -7.39
C ALA A 241 -8.27 -11.57 -6.84
N VAL A 242 -7.65 -11.73 -5.68
CA VAL A 242 -7.55 -13.01 -4.97
C VAL A 242 -8.94 -13.50 -4.59
N MET A 243 -9.79 -12.67 -3.99
CA MET A 243 -11.15 -13.08 -3.61
C MET A 243 -12.01 -13.42 -4.84
N HIS A 244 -11.92 -12.65 -5.91
CA HIS A 244 -12.60 -13.03 -7.16
C HIS A 244 -12.14 -14.40 -7.69
N THR A 245 -10.84 -14.74 -7.51
CA THR A 245 -10.32 -16.07 -7.84
C THR A 245 -10.93 -17.15 -6.93
N PHE A 246 -11.04 -16.90 -5.63
CA PHE A 246 -11.65 -17.82 -4.68
C PHE A 246 -13.14 -18.06 -5.00
N ASP A 247 -13.87 -17.01 -5.32
CA ASP A 247 -15.29 -17.08 -5.72
C ASP A 247 -15.46 -17.88 -7.02
N GLU A 248 -14.58 -17.67 -8.01
CA GLU A 248 -14.63 -18.36 -9.30
C GLU A 248 -14.30 -19.86 -9.16
N VAL A 249 -13.34 -20.21 -8.33
CA VAL A 249 -12.97 -21.61 -8.03
C VAL A 249 -14.04 -22.28 -7.16
N GLY A 250 -14.48 -21.59 -6.12
CA GLY A 250 -15.58 -21.96 -5.22
C GLY A 250 -15.31 -23.12 -4.27
N ARG A 251 -14.49 -24.13 -4.66
CA ARG A 251 -14.22 -25.33 -3.86
C ARG A 251 -12.80 -25.87 -4.10
N ALA A 252 -12.20 -26.43 -3.03
CA ALA A 252 -10.86 -27.00 -3.05
C ALA A 252 -10.63 -28.07 -4.13
N ASP A 253 -11.60 -28.97 -4.34
CA ASP A 253 -11.52 -30.06 -5.32
C ASP A 253 -11.48 -29.56 -6.78
N LYS A 254 -11.88 -28.31 -7.04
CA LYS A 254 -11.82 -27.68 -8.37
C LYS A 254 -10.54 -26.87 -8.62
N ALA A 255 -9.77 -26.55 -7.59
CA ALA A 255 -8.65 -25.62 -7.66
C ALA A 255 -7.61 -26.01 -8.72
N ALA A 256 -7.25 -27.30 -8.80
CA ALA A 256 -6.25 -27.79 -9.74
C ALA A 256 -6.72 -27.66 -11.20
N ALA A 257 -7.96 -28.08 -11.52
CA ALA A 257 -8.51 -28.02 -12.86
C ALA A 257 -8.76 -26.58 -13.32
N TRP A 258 -9.26 -25.73 -12.41
CA TRP A 258 -9.42 -24.30 -12.69
C TRP A 258 -8.10 -23.64 -13.03
N LEU A 259 -7.04 -23.90 -12.23
CA LEU A 259 -5.72 -23.35 -12.46
C LEU A 259 -5.13 -23.80 -13.80
N ASP A 260 -5.30 -25.08 -14.18
CA ASP A 260 -4.83 -25.60 -15.47
C ASP A 260 -5.49 -24.86 -16.63
N THR A 261 -6.79 -24.59 -16.54
CA THR A 261 -7.54 -23.82 -17.53
C THR A 261 -7.03 -22.36 -17.58
N ALA A 262 -6.94 -21.69 -16.44
CA ALA A 262 -6.48 -20.31 -16.35
C ALA A 262 -5.06 -20.11 -16.90
N LEU A 263 -4.17 -21.08 -16.67
CA LEU A 263 -2.80 -21.06 -17.20
C LEU A 263 -2.76 -21.32 -18.72
N ALA A 264 -3.61 -22.19 -19.24
CA ALA A 264 -3.74 -22.43 -20.69
C ALA A 264 -4.25 -21.18 -21.40
N GLU A 265 -5.15 -20.43 -20.79
CA GLU A 265 -5.67 -19.14 -21.25
C GLU A 265 -4.71 -17.98 -21.03
N LYS A 266 -3.54 -18.23 -20.43
CA LYS A 266 -2.54 -17.20 -20.08
C LYS A 266 -3.07 -16.13 -19.11
N ARG A 267 -4.07 -16.47 -18.31
CA ARG A 267 -4.58 -15.58 -17.27
C ARG A 267 -3.50 -15.33 -16.23
N LYS A 268 -3.42 -14.09 -15.75
CA LYS A 268 -2.57 -13.73 -14.63
C LYS A 268 -3.27 -14.13 -13.33
N ILE A 269 -2.62 -14.96 -12.53
CA ILE A 269 -3.13 -15.36 -11.22
C ILE A 269 -2.57 -14.40 -10.17
N MET A 270 -3.46 -13.62 -9.58
CA MET A 270 -3.10 -12.63 -8.57
C MET A 270 -2.88 -13.32 -7.20
N GLY A 271 -2.19 -12.65 -6.28
CA GLY A 271 -1.81 -13.24 -4.98
C GLY A 271 -0.55 -14.10 -5.01
N PHE A 272 0.07 -14.30 -6.18
CA PHE A 272 1.27 -15.13 -6.35
C PHE A 272 2.40 -14.37 -7.01
N GLY A 273 3.64 -14.65 -6.52
CA GLY A 273 4.86 -14.05 -7.03
C GLY A 273 5.11 -12.66 -6.49
N HIS A 274 6.38 -12.28 -6.47
CA HIS A 274 6.81 -10.96 -6.02
C HIS A 274 8.01 -10.48 -6.85
N ARG A 275 8.07 -9.16 -7.08
CA ARG A 275 9.12 -8.58 -7.94
C ARG A 275 10.51 -8.61 -7.29
N VAL A 276 10.59 -8.62 -5.95
CA VAL A 276 11.83 -8.53 -5.19
C VAL A 276 12.16 -9.83 -4.48
N TYR A 277 11.20 -10.45 -3.80
CA TYR A 277 11.42 -11.73 -3.11
C TYR A 277 11.66 -12.88 -4.09
N LYS A 278 12.70 -13.68 -3.84
CA LYS A 278 13.05 -14.86 -4.65
C LYS A 278 12.58 -16.17 -4.03
N HIS A 279 12.40 -16.19 -2.70
CA HIS A 279 12.08 -17.36 -1.90
C HIS A 279 10.74 -17.26 -1.19
N GLY A 280 9.78 -16.51 -1.77
CA GLY A 280 8.49 -16.20 -1.17
C GLY A 280 8.50 -14.89 -0.39
N ASP A 281 7.33 -14.27 -0.27
CA ASP A 281 7.14 -13.02 0.48
C ASP A 281 7.23 -13.32 1.99
N SER A 282 8.18 -12.70 2.67
CA SER A 282 8.48 -12.94 4.10
C SER A 282 7.33 -12.61 5.05
N ARG A 283 6.33 -11.86 4.59
CA ARG A 283 5.15 -11.47 5.37
C ARG A 283 4.06 -12.56 5.40
N VAL A 284 4.07 -13.43 4.38
CA VAL A 284 3.03 -14.45 4.20
C VAL A 284 2.87 -15.37 5.41
N PRO A 285 3.93 -15.92 6.03
CA PRO A 285 3.77 -16.81 7.18
C PRO A 285 3.04 -16.14 8.35
N THR A 286 3.37 -14.87 8.64
CA THR A 286 2.73 -14.10 9.72
C THR A 286 1.26 -13.85 9.42
N MET A 287 0.92 -13.40 8.20
CA MET A 287 -0.48 -13.18 7.82
C MET A 287 -1.28 -14.48 7.73
N LYS A 288 -0.64 -15.60 7.30
CA LYS A 288 -1.28 -16.92 7.27
C LYS A 288 -1.67 -17.38 8.67
N THR A 289 -0.82 -17.14 9.68
CA THR A 289 -1.14 -17.45 11.08
C THR A 289 -2.40 -16.68 11.53
N SER A 290 -2.52 -15.40 11.19
CA SER A 290 -3.71 -14.61 11.48
C SER A 290 -4.94 -15.13 10.71
N LEU A 291 -4.78 -15.51 9.45
CA LEU A 291 -5.85 -16.13 8.67
C LEU A 291 -6.32 -17.45 9.29
N ASP A 292 -5.39 -18.31 9.75
CA ASP A 292 -5.75 -19.58 10.38
C ASP A 292 -6.58 -19.37 11.66
N ALA A 293 -6.21 -18.39 12.47
CA ALA A 293 -6.99 -18.02 13.66
C ALA A 293 -8.41 -17.52 13.29
N LEU A 294 -8.55 -16.76 12.20
CA LEU A 294 -9.86 -16.33 11.71
C LEU A 294 -10.69 -17.49 11.13
N LEU A 295 -10.06 -18.41 10.40
CA LEU A 295 -10.72 -19.61 9.88
C LEU A 295 -11.28 -20.48 11.00
N GLU A 296 -10.54 -20.64 12.09
CA GLU A 296 -10.99 -21.34 13.29
C GLU A 296 -12.13 -20.58 13.98
N HIS A 297 -11.95 -19.27 14.20
CA HIS A 297 -12.94 -18.41 14.87
C HIS A 297 -14.30 -18.41 14.19
N TYR A 298 -14.31 -18.35 12.83
CA TYR A 298 -15.53 -18.30 12.03
C TYR A 298 -16.02 -19.68 11.55
N ASP A 299 -15.37 -20.78 11.98
CA ASP A 299 -15.67 -22.17 11.54
C ASP A 299 -15.72 -22.29 10.00
N ARG A 300 -14.65 -21.86 9.32
CA ARG A 300 -14.56 -21.87 7.86
C ARG A 300 -13.44 -22.77 7.32
N PRO A 301 -13.46 -24.09 7.66
CA PRO A 301 -12.47 -25.05 7.14
C PRO A 301 -12.54 -25.20 5.61
N ASP A 302 -13.69 -24.93 5.00
CA ASP A 302 -13.88 -24.93 3.54
C ASP A 302 -13.02 -23.91 2.82
N LEU A 303 -12.93 -22.67 3.36
CA LEU A 303 -12.12 -21.61 2.81
C LEU A 303 -10.61 -21.90 3.01
N GLY A 304 -10.24 -22.45 4.17
CA GLY A 304 -8.87 -22.91 4.42
C GLY A 304 -8.43 -24.01 3.45
N ALA A 305 -9.29 -25.01 3.22
CA ALA A 305 -9.02 -26.07 2.25
C ALA A 305 -8.88 -25.54 0.81
N LEU A 306 -9.67 -24.53 0.43
CA LEU A 306 -9.56 -23.87 -0.89
C LEU A 306 -8.24 -23.10 -1.02
N TYR A 307 -7.84 -22.37 0.04
CA TYR A 307 -6.56 -21.69 0.11
C TYR A 307 -5.40 -22.68 -0.12
N ASP A 308 -5.33 -23.74 0.66
CA ASP A 308 -4.25 -24.74 0.58
C ASP A 308 -4.20 -25.45 -0.78
N ALA A 309 -5.37 -25.74 -1.36
CA ALA A 309 -5.48 -26.39 -2.66
C ALA A 309 -4.97 -25.52 -3.81
N LEU A 310 -5.29 -24.24 -3.83
CA LEU A 310 -4.79 -23.29 -4.84
C LEU A 310 -3.29 -23.03 -4.69
N GLU A 311 -2.78 -22.85 -3.46
CA GLU A 311 -1.36 -22.67 -3.19
C GLU A 311 -0.56 -23.92 -3.64
N THR A 312 -1.02 -25.11 -3.25
CA THR A 312 -0.41 -26.37 -3.66
C THR A 312 -0.39 -26.52 -5.19
N ALA A 313 -1.51 -26.23 -5.84
CA ALA A 313 -1.61 -26.33 -7.28
C ALA A 313 -0.67 -25.34 -7.99
N MET A 314 -0.58 -24.08 -7.53
CA MET A 314 0.26 -23.05 -8.13
C MET A 314 1.75 -23.38 -7.95
N THR A 315 2.14 -23.79 -6.74
CA THR A 315 3.52 -24.17 -6.42
C THR A 315 3.95 -25.37 -7.26
N ALA A 316 3.12 -26.40 -7.39
CA ALA A 316 3.44 -27.59 -8.17
C ALA A 316 3.60 -27.29 -9.68
N ARG A 317 2.82 -26.37 -10.25
CA ARG A 317 2.81 -26.09 -11.70
C ARG A 317 3.79 -25.02 -12.14
N LYS A 318 4.03 -24.02 -11.29
CA LYS A 318 4.81 -22.83 -11.65
C LYS A 318 6.00 -22.56 -10.75
N ASN A 319 6.09 -23.24 -9.60
CA ASN A 319 7.04 -22.93 -8.54
C ASN A 319 7.01 -21.43 -8.14
N ILE A 320 5.80 -20.85 -8.10
CA ILE A 320 5.57 -19.48 -7.69
C ILE A 320 4.83 -19.51 -6.36
N LEU A 321 5.40 -18.85 -5.36
CA LEU A 321 4.89 -18.82 -4.00
C LEU A 321 3.91 -17.64 -3.82
N PRO A 322 3.02 -17.71 -2.79
CA PRO A 322 2.15 -16.60 -2.41
C PRO A 322 2.90 -15.32 -2.10
N ASN A 323 2.24 -14.19 -2.32
CA ASN A 323 2.59 -12.89 -1.74
C ASN A 323 1.57 -12.50 -0.68
N LEU A 324 1.78 -11.35 -0.01
CA LEU A 324 0.94 -10.91 1.11
C LEU A 324 -0.55 -10.83 0.77
N ASP A 325 -0.91 -10.49 -0.47
CA ASP A 325 -2.31 -10.34 -0.88
C ASP A 325 -3.09 -11.66 -0.82
N TYR A 326 -2.40 -12.79 -0.98
CA TYR A 326 -3.03 -14.11 -1.01
C TYR A 326 -3.67 -14.51 0.32
N PRO A 327 -3.01 -14.42 1.50
CA PRO A 327 -3.68 -14.64 2.79
C PRO A 327 -4.55 -13.47 3.24
N SER A 328 -4.26 -12.24 2.80
CA SER A 328 -4.99 -11.05 3.26
C SER A 328 -6.40 -10.97 2.68
N GLY A 329 -6.61 -11.36 1.42
CA GLY A 329 -7.94 -11.36 0.80
C GLY A 329 -8.95 -12.18 1.60
N PRO A 330 -8.73 -13.50 1.83
CA PRO A 330 -9.60 -14.33 2.66
C PRO A 330 -9.77 -13.81 4.11
N ALA A 331 -8.70 -13.22 4.70
CA ALA A 331 -8.79 -12.66 6.04
C ALA A 331 -9.77 -11.47 6.10
N TYR A 332 -9.66 -10.51 5.19
CA TYR A 332 -10.59 -9.37 5.12
C TYR A 332 -12.02 -9.80 4.78
N HIS A 333 -12.18 -10.82 3.92
CA HIS A 333 -13.49 -11.40 3.64
C HIS A 333 -14.13 -11.99 4.90
N LEU A 334 -13.38 -12.74 5.71
CA LEU A 334 -13.87 -13.30 6.98
C LEU A 334 -14.23 -12.21 8.00
N MET A 335 -13.49 -11.11 8.03
CA MET A 335 -13.79 -9.95 8.88
C MET A 335 -15.06 -9.22 8.46
N GLY A 336 -15.61 -9.46 7.26
CA GLY A 336 -16.84 -8.86 6.74
C GLY A 336 -16.67 -7.62 5.89
N PHE A 337 -15.45 -7.29 5.46
CA PHE A 337 -15.24 -6.20 4.51
C PHE A 337 -15.74 -6.56 3.10
N ASP A 338 -16.34 -5.59 2.41
CA ASP A 338 -16.62 -5.72 0.98
C ASP A 338 -15.33 -5.87 0.20
N THR A 339 -15.32 -6.73 -0.82
CA THR A 339 -14.11 -6.99 -1.61
C THR A 339 -13.50 -5.71 -2.21
N GLU A 340 -14.33 -4.79 -2.71
CA GLU A 340 -13.87 -3.51 -3.26
C GLU A 340 -13.23 -2.57 -2.21
N THR A 341 -13.41 -2.87 -0.91
CA THR A 341 -12.82 -2.10 0.20
C THR A 341 -11.38 -2.55 0.53
N PHE A 342 -10.93 -3.70 0.04
CA PHE A 342 -9.60 -4.24 0.39
C PHE A 342 -8.46 -3.32 -0.02
N THR A 343 -8.51 -2.71 -1.21
CA THR A 343 -7.50 -1.74 -1.63
C THR A 343 -7.53 -0.45 -0.78
N PRO A 344 -8.67 0.14 -0.39
CA PRO A 344 -8.75 1.16 0.66
C PRO A 344 -8.13 0.77 2.00
N LEU A 345 -8.28 -0.48 2.48
CA LEU A 345 -7.59 -0.95 3.69
C LEU A 345 -6.08 -0.89 3.53
N PHE A 346 -5.58 -1.25 2.34
CA PHE A 346 -4.17 -1.11 2.01
C PHE A 346 -3.71 0.37 2.09
N VAL A 347 -4.52 1.33 1.65
CA VAL A 347 -4.21 2.76 1.80
C VAL A 347 -4.13 3.14 3.27
N ALA A 348 -5.09 2.69 4.11
CA ALA A 348 -5.13 3.01 5.54
C ALA A 348 -3.86 2.55 6.27
N SER A 349 -3.25 1.46 5.84
CA SER A 349 -1.96 1.01 6.32
C SER A 349 -0.81 1.80 5.68
N ARG A 350 -0.77 1.86 4.35
CA ARG A 350 0.36 2.38 3.57
C ARG A 350 0.56 3.88 3.68
N ILE A 351 -0.44 4.63 4.15
CA ILE A 351 -0.32 6.08 4.37
C ILE A 351 0.89 6.42 5.26
N VAL A 352 1.20 5.56 6.23
CA VAL A 352 2.36 5.72 7.12
C VAL A 352 3.67 5.67 6.33
N GLY A 353 3.83 4.65 5.49
CA GLY A 353 5.02 4.52 4.64
C GLY A 353 5.12 5.65 3.60
N TRP A 354 4.02 6.02 2.94
CA TRP A 354 4.04 7.11 1.97
C TRP A 354 4.48 8.42 2.60
N THR A 355 3.90 8.79 3.74
CA THR A 355 4.21 10.06 4.41
C THR A 355 5.63 10.06 4.99
N ALA A 356 6.14 8.94 5.49
CA ALA A 356 7.54 8.80 5.87
C ALA A 356 8.46 9.04 4.66
N HIS A 357 8.17 8.46 3.50
CA HIS A 357 8.93 8.66 2.28
C HIS A 357 8.81 10.09 1.70
N ILE A 358 7.67 10.76 1.86
CA ILE A 358 7.50 12.17 1.49
C ILE A 358 8.42 13.05 2.33
N MET A 359 8.43 12.86 3.66
CA MET A 359 9.31 13.61 4.57
C MET A 359 10.80 13.32 4.28
N GLU A 360 11.18 12.06 4.03
CA GLU A 360 12.55 11.71 3.66
C GLU A 360 12.96 12.35 2.32
N GLN A 361 12.07 12.35 1.31
CA GLN A 361 12.33 13.00 0.02
C GLN A 361 12.56 14.50 0.19
N ARG A 362 11.75 15.18 1.01
CA ARG A 362 11.90 16.62 1.28
C ARG A 362 13.19 16.96 2.00
N ALA A 363 13.64 16.13 2.94
CA ALA A 363 14.86 16.35 3.71
C ALA A 363 16.13 16.43 2.83
N SER A 364 16.13 15.79 1.65
CA SER A 364 17.26 15.81 0.70
C SER A 364 16.75 15.84 -0.75
N ASN A 365 15.88 16.80 -1.07
CA ASN A 365 15.13 16.81 -2.32
C ASN A 365 16.00 17.03 -3.57
N SER A 366 15.73 16.21 -4.58
CA SER A 366 16.18 16.43 -5.95
C SER A 366 15.05 16.07 -6.90
N LEU A 367 14.80 16.89 -7.93
CA LEU A 367 13.74 16.63 -8.90
C LEU A 367 13.96 15.30 -9.63
N ILE A 368 13.01 14.40 -9.52
CA ILE A 368 13.03 13.10 -10.21
C ILE A 368 12.51 13.29 -11.64
N ARG A 369 13.44 13.35 -12.59
CA ARG A 369 13.13 13.57 -14.02
C ARG A 369 14.07 12.72 -14.90
N PRO A 370 13.68 11.48 -15.25
CA PRO A 370 14.46 10.62 -16.12
C PRO A 370 14.50 11.16 -17.57
N LEU A 371 15.45 10.67 -18.35
CA LEU A 371 15.53 10.89 -19.78
C LEU A 371 14.72 9.83 -20.53
N SER A 372 14.39 10.15 -21.81
CA SER A 372 13.78 9.22 -22.74
C SER A 372 14.56 9.19 -24.06
N THR A 373 14.54 8.05 -24.75
CA THR A 373 14.98 7.96 -26.14
C THR A 373 13.78 8.26 -27.04
N TYR A 374 13.93 9.27 -27.89
CA TYR A 374 12.89 9.60 -28.85
C TYR A 374 12.86 8.56 -29.98
N SER A 375 11.69 8.04 -30.29
CA SER A 375 11.46 7.03 -31.35
C SER A 375 10.46 7.49 -32.42
N GLY A 376 10.17 8.79 -32.46
CA GLY A 376 9.26 9.39 -33.45
C GLY A 376 9.96 9.72 -34.76
N HIS A 377 9.38 10.60 -35.55
CA HIS A 377 9.96 11.07 -36.81
C HIS A 377 11.16 11.98 -36.54
N ASP A 378 12.09 12.00 -37.52
CA ASP A 378 13.16 13.00 -37.57
C ASP A 378 12.58 14.43 -37.61
N GLU A 379 13.44 15.42 -37.43
CA GLU A 379 13.04 16.83 -37.40
C GLU A 379 12.24 17.20 -38.66
N ARG A 380 11.07 17.80 -38.47
CA ARG A 380 10.16 18.26 -39.50
C ARG A 380 9.94 19.75 -39.37
N HIS A 381 9.88 20.46 -40.50
CA HIS A 381 9.55 21.84 -40.55
C HIS A 381 8.10 22.03 -40.99
N VAL A 382 7.40 23.02 -40.41
CA VAL A 382 6.07 23.42 -40.88
C VAL A 382 6.27 24.24 -42.16
N GLU A 383 5.68 23.78 -43.27
CA GLU A 383 5.63 24.56 -44.50
C GLU A 383 4.69 25.73 -44.29
N GLY A 384 5.17 26.98 -44.55
CA GLY A 384 4.43 28.23 -44.40
C GLY A 384 3.52 28.55 -45.57
#